data_50e9511d44bbf1c76fa976096f0e0bab
#
_entry.id   50e9511d44bbf1c76fa976096f0e0bab
#
_cell.length_a   1.000
_cell.length_b   1.000
_cell.length_c   1.000
_cell.angle_alpha   90.00
_cell.angle_beta   90.00
_cell.angle_gamma   90.00
#
_symmetry.space_group_name_H-M   'P 1'
#
loop_
_entity.id
_entity.type
_entity.pdbx_description
1 polymer ?
#
loop_
_entity_poly.entity_id
_entity_poly.type
_entity_poly.pdbx_seq_one_letter_code
_entity_poly.pdbx_strand_id
1 'polypeptide(L)'
;MMNNKISVKMVVAFSLIVFLIVTLAVAISSLVVVFLSRFNVFTQPKPLILLGWLGIISIIVSTVIAQIIGKKVLSPISDLNKATKEVAKGNFSTRLSESSWTDEIREMAHSFNIMTHELGNIETLRDDFISNVSHEFKTPISAIEGYATLLQDDELSDEERREYIHKILISTKRLSSLSGNILQIAELENQKILPLEQKYYLDEQIRQTILLFEYQWTKKNITLDINLDNITYIGSKELLAQVWQNILGNAIKFSHQNGTIQVTLTQTN
;
A
#
# COMPACT_ATOMS: atom_id res chain seq x y z
N MET A 1 -1.96 18.11 -16.92
CA MET A 1 -1.46 19.46 -17.30
C MET A 1 -0.45 20.04 -16.29
N MET A 2 -0.32 19.54 -15.08
CA MET A 2 0.63 20.03 -14.04
C MET A 2 2.07 19.57 -14.27
N ASN A 3 2.27 18.41 -14.90
CA ASN A 3 3.61 17.79 -15.10
C ASN A 3 4.54 18.53 -16.06
N ASN A 4 4.00 19.29 -17.04
CA ASN A 4 4.82 20.04 -18.01
C ASN A 4 5.43 21.32 -17.43
N LYS A 5 4.81 21.95 -16.42
CA LYS A 5 5.32 23.18 -15.80
C LYS A 5 6.52 22.93 -14.87
N ILE A 6 6.57 21.75 -14.22
CA ILE A 6 7.67 21.39 -13.32
C ILE A 6 8.92 21.07 -14.14
N SER A 7 8.78 20.29 -15.23
CA SER A 7 9.87 19.96 -16.15
C SER A 7 10.51 21.21 -16.77
N VAL A 8 9.71 22.18 -17.22
CA VAL A 8 10.21 23.42 -17.82
C VAL A 8 10.93 24.28 -16.78
N LYS A 9 10.40 24.40 -15.56
CA LYS A 9 11.07 25.15 -14.46
C LYS A 9 12.41 24.52 -14.09
N MET A 10 12.51 23.20 -14.04
CA MET A 10 13.75 22.47 -13.72
C MET A 10 14.82 22.67 -14.82
N VAL A 11 14.42 22.58 -16.10
CA VAL A 11 15.32 22.84 -17.23
C VAL A 11 15.80 24.28 -17.23
N VAL A 12 14.91 25.24 -17.00
CA VAL A 12 15.25 26.66 -16.92
C VAL A 12 16.17 26.96 -15.73
N ALA A 13 15.88 26.38 -14.56
CA ALA A 13 16.72 26.50 -13.37
C ALA A 13 18.11 25.92 -13.60
N PHE A 14 18.20 24.72 -14.20
CA PHE A 14 19.48 24.10 -14.55
C PHE A 14 20.28 24.92 -15.56
N SER A 15 19.64 25.44 -16.63
CA SER A 15 20.27 26.32 -17.61
C SER A 15 20.77 27.63 -16.99
N LEU A 16 19.98 28.22 -16.08
CA LEU A 16 20.36 29.41 -15.32
C LEU A 16 21.57 29.13 -14.41
N ILE A 17 21.58 27.99 -13.72
CA ILE A 17 22.71 27.57 -12.87
C ILE A 17 23.98 27.41 -13.71
N VAL A 18 23.90 26.71 -14.85
CA VAL A 18 25.06 26.52 -15.75
C VAL A 18 25.56 27.87 -16.29
N PHE A 19 24.63 28.73 -16.72
CA PHE A 19 24.99 30.08 -17.19
C PHE A 19 25.66 30.92 -16.09
N LEU A 20 25.14 30.90 -14.87
CA LEU A 20 25.69 31.59 -13.70
C LEU A 20 27.07 31.07 -13.31
N ILE A 21 27.30 29.78 -13.46
CA ILE A 21 28.57 29.10 -13.21
C ILE A 21 29.62 29.58 -14.24
N VAL A 22 29.25 29.56 -15.50
CA VAL A 22 30.17 29.99 -16.58
C VAL A 22 30.53 31.46 -16.44
N THR A 23 29.55 32.32 -16.19
CA THR A 23 29.77 33.77 -15.98
C THR A 23 30.61 34.03 -14.74
N LEU A 24 30.38 33.32 -13.62
CA LEU A 24 31.17 33.45 -12.43
C LEU A 24 32.62 32.97 -12.62
N ALA A 25 32.82 31.88 -13.34
CA ALA A 25 34.14 31.36 -13.68
C ALA A 25 34.95 32.35 -14.53
N VAL A 26 34.30 32.99 -15.53
CA VAL A 26 34.91 33.99 -16.36
C VAL A 26 35.21 35.27 -15.56
N ALA A 27 34.30 35.70 -14.66
CA ALA A 27 34.50 36.87 -13.81
C ALA A 27 35.67 36.69 -12.81
N ILE A 28 35.74 35.53 -12.12
CA ILE A 28 36.83 35.19 -11.20
C ILE A 28 38.16 35.14 -11.96
N SER A 29 38.17 34.47 -13.12
CA SER A 29 39.38 34.39 -13.96
C SER A 29 39.87 35.78 -14.41
N SER A 30 38.96 36.67 -14.80
CA SER A 30 39.23 38.04 -15.16
C SER A 30 39.81 38.83 -13.98
N LEU A 31 39.23 38.68 -12.78
CA LEU A 31 39.63 39.36 -11.57
C LEU A 31 41.04 38.92 -11.11
N VAL A 32 41.35 37.62 -11.20
CA VAL A 32 42.67 37.10 -10.89
C VAL A 32 43.73 37.63 -11.85
N VAL A 33 43.41 37.72 -13.13
CA VAL A 33 44.32 38.28 -14.14
C VAL A 33 44.58 39.77 -13.89
N VAL A 34 43.56 40.58 -13.60
CA VAL A 34 43.69 41.97 -13.24
C VAL A 34 44.50 42.15 -11.97
N PHE A 35 44.29 41.35 -10.95
CA PHE A 35 45.06 41.36 -9.71
C PHE A 35 46.53 41.02 -9.93
N LEU A 36 46.85 39.99 -10.68
CA LEU A 36 48.23 39.59 -11.00
C LEU A 36 48.94 40.66 -11.84
N SER A 37 48.23 41.38 -12.74
CA SER A 37 48.78 42.47 -13.53
C SER A 37 49.18 43.68 -12.67
N ARG A 38 48.45 43.93 -11.55
CA ARG A 38 48.73 45.02 -10.62
C ARG A 38 49.98 44.82 -9.76
N PHE A 39 50.39 43.57 -9.59
CA PHE A 39 51.63 43.23 -8.85
C PHE A 39 52.86 43.13 -9.74
N ASN A 40 52.82 43.67 -11.00
CA ASN A 40 53.92 43.61 -11.98
C ASN A 40 54.51 42.18 -12.22
N VAL A 41 53.72 41.14 -11.93
CA VAL A 41 54.10 39.76 -12.23
C VAL A 41 54.29 39.54 -13.74
N PHE A 42 53.71 40.43 -14.54
CA PHE A 42 53.86 40.45 -15.99
C PHE A 42 54.37 41.82 -16.46
N THR A 43 55.64 41.94 -16.71
CA THR A 43 56.27 43.17 -17.17
C THR A 43 55.84 43.63 -18.57
N GLN A 44 55.27 42.79 -19.40
CA GLN A 44 54.45 43.07 -20.59
C GLN A 44 53.58 41.86 -20.89
N PRO A 45 52.31 41.85 -20.51
CA PRO A 45 51.44 40.69 -20.75
C PRO A 45 51.12 40.61 -22.25
N LYS A 46 51.70 39.59 -22.94
CA LYS A 46 51.23 39.24 -24.27
C LYS A 46 49.78 38.76 -24.14
N PRO A 47 48.85 39.26 -24.96
CA PRO A 47 47.42 38.90 -24.84
C PRO A 47 47.18 37.39 -24.92
N LEU A 48 48.02 36.66 -25.56
CA LEU A 48 47.97 35.22 -25.68
C LEU A 48 48.20 34.50 -24.32
N ILE A 49 49.09 35.00 -23.45
CA ILE A 49 49.39 34.45 -22.13
C ILE A 49 48.25 34.69 -21.18
N LEU A 50 47.62 35.88 -21.26
CA LEU A 50 46.40 36.24 -20.49
C LEU A 50 45.25 35.33 -20.83
N LEU A 51 45.00 35.07 -22.11
CA LEU A 51 43.97 34.12 -22.57
C LEU A 51 44.22 32.68 -22.07
N GLY A 52 45.51 32.24 -22.05
CA GLY A 52 45.91 30.95 -21.51
C GLY A 52 45.56 30.80 -20.02
N TRP A 53 45.91 31.78 -19.19
CA TRP A 53 45.55 31.77 -17.76
C TRP A 53 44.04 31.83 -17.51
N LEU A 54 43.29 32.63 -18.27
CA LEU A 54 41.82 32.63 -18.22
C LEU A 54 41.24 31.25 -18.51
N GLY A 55 41.76 30.56 -19.51
CA GLY A 55 41.34 29.21 -19.85
C GLY A 55 41.60 28.18 -18.72
N ILE A 56 42.82 28.20 -18.16
CA ILE A 56 43.17 27.26 -17.07
C ILE A 56 42.30 27.47 -15.84
N ILE A 57 42.13 28.71 -15.39
CA ILE A 57 41.31 29.03 -14.21
C ILE A 57 39.85 28.66 -14.46
N SER A 58 39.32 28.94 -15.63
CA SER A 58 37.94 28.62 -16.03
C SER A 58 37.72 27.09 -16.02
N ILE A 59 38.68 26.29 -16.49
CA ILE A 59 38.60 24.80 -16.45
C ILE A 59 38.61 24.31 -14.99
N ILE A 60 39.48 24.84 -14.12
CA ILE A 60 39.56 24.42 -12.71
C ILE A 60 38.24 24.72 -12.00
N VAL A 61 37.74 25.93 -12.12
CA VAL A 61 36.51 26.40 -11.48
C VAL A 61 35.31 25.55 -11.99
N SER A 62 35.19 25.38 -13.30
CA SER A 62 34.12 24.57 -13.88
C SER A 62 34.16 23.11 -13.44
N THR A 63 35.35 22.53 -13.29
CA THR A 63 35.54 21.18 -12.83
C THR A 63 35.09 20.99 -11.36
N VAL A 64 35.47 21.93 -10.47
CA VAL A 64 35.07 21.92 -9.07
C VAL A 64 33.55 22.03 -8.93
N ILE A 65 32.93 22.96 -9.67
CA ILE A 65 31.50 23.15 -9.63
C ILE A 65 30.76 21.94 -10.21
N ALA A 66 31.24 21.37 -11.33
CA ALA A 66 30.67 20.15 -11.90
C ALA A 66 30.70 18.96 -10.92
N GLN A 67 31.79 18.83 -10.13
CA GLN A 67 31.87 17.78 -9.09
C GLN A 67 30.87 18.01 -7.95
N ILE A 68 30.68 19.25 -7.52
CA ILE A 68 29.71 19.58 -6.46
C ILE A 68 28.27 19.28 -6.93
N ILE A 69 27.92 19.70 -8.14
CA ILE A 69 26.59 19.46 -8.71
C ILE A 69 26.38 17.97 -8.96
N GLY A 70 27.41 17.28 -9.54
CA GLY A 70 27.37 15.85 -9.80
C GLY A 70 27.04 15.05 -8.52
N LYS A 71 27.70 15.37 -7.40
CA LYS A 71 27.42 14.71 -6.12
C LYS A 71 26.04 15.06 -5.57
N LYS A 72 25.58 16.28 -5.68
CA LYS A 72 24.31 16.73 -5.09
C LYS A 72 23.06 16.37 -5.89
N VAL A 73 23.19 16.20 -7.22
CA VAL A 73 22.05 15.91 -8.12
C VAL A 73 22.09 14.46 -8.62
N LEU A 74 23.25 13.96 -9.04
CA LEU A 74 23.36 12.63 -9.65
C LEU A 74 23.42 11.50 -8.61
N SER A 75 24.01 11.74 -7.42
CA SER A 75 24.10 10.73 -6.39
C SER A 75 22.71 10.25 -5.91
N PRO A 76 21.75 11.14 -5.58
CA PRO A 76 20.40 10.70 -5.16
C PRO A 76 19.67 9.88 -6.23
N ILE A 77 19.87 10.19 -7.52
CA ILE A 77 19.29 9.43 -8.63
C ILE A 77 19.90 8.00 -8.69
N SER A 78 21.21 7.91 -8.47
CA SER A 78 21.89 6.60 -8.41
C SER A 78 21.41 5.79 -7.21
N ASP A 79 21.19 6.43 -6.06
CA ASP A 79 20.71 5.78 -4.86
C ASP A 79 19.25 5.32 -5.00
N LEU A 80 18.39 6.11 -5.66
CA LEU A 80 17.05 5.70 -6.06
C LEU A 80 17.10 4.44 -6.96
N ASN A 81 17.99 4.41 -7.96
CA ASN A 81 18.10 3.25 -8.85
C ASN A 81 18.53 1.99 -8.08
N LYS A 82 19.47 2.12 -7.12
CA LYS A 82 19.88 0.99 -6.25
C LYS A 82 18.72 0.54 -5.37
N ALA A 83 18.05 1.49 -4.71
CA ALA A 83 16.90 1.22 -3.84
C ALA A 83 15.76 0.53 -4.60
N THR A 84 15.44 0.98 -5.81
CA THR A 84 14.44 0.36 -6.67
C THR A 84 14.80 -1.10 -7.03
N LYS A 85 16.08 -1.39 -7.25
CA LYS A 85 16.55 -2.75 -7.50
C LYS A 85 16.42 -3.65 -6.28
N GLU A 86 16.61 -3.12 -5.07
CA GLU A 86 16.42 -3.89 -3.84
C GLU A 86 14.93 -4.15 -3.59
N VAL A 87 14.06 -3.17 -3.82
CA VAL A 87 12.61 -3.35 -3.76
C VAL A 87 12.13 -4.40 -4.77
N ALA A 88 12.68 -4.40 -5.98
CA ALA A 88 12.37 -5.42 -6.99
C ALA A 88 12.78 -6.84 -6.60
N LYS A 89 13.69 -7.01 -5.63
CA LYS A 89 14.06 -8.31 -5.03
C LYS A 89 13.21 -8.69 -3.81
N GLY A 90 12.21 -7.86 -3.45
CA GLY A 90 11.39 -8.08 -2.28
C GLY A 90 11.88 -7.42 -1.00
N ASN A 91 12.94 -6.59 -1.05
CA ASN A 91 13.41 -5.87 0.14
C ASN A 91 12.65 -4.55 0.32
N PHE A 92 11.47 -4.62 0.89
CA PHE A 92 10.62 -3.44 1.14
C PHE A 92 11.01 -2.64 2.40
N SER A 93 12.06 -3.05 3.12
CA SER A 93 12.60 -2.25 4.23
C SER A 93 13.55 -1.14 3.76
N THR A 94 13.92 -1.14 2.47
CA THR A 94 14.79 -0.13 1.87
C THR A 94 14.15 1.25 1.97
N ARG A 95 14.93 2.25 2.46
CA ARG A 95 14.50 3.65 2.55
C ARG A 95 15.53 4.57 1.93
N LEU A 96 15.06 5.63 1.29
CA LEU A 96 15.88 6.73 0.82
C LEU A 96 15.94 7.85 1.86
N SER A 97 17.10 8.51 1.94
CA SER A 97 17.23 9.69 2.78
C SER A 97 16.44 10.86 2.19
N GLU A 98 15.57 11.45 3.00
CA GLU A 98 14.80 12.65 2.64
C GLU A 98 15.61 13.94 2.88
N SER A 99 16.89 13.81 3.24
CA SER A 99 17.82 14.89 3.42
C SER A 99 18.43 15.33 2.07
N SER A 100 17.65 16.01 1.26
CA SER A 100 18.13 16.63 0.02
C SER A 100 18.02 18.14 0.06
N TRP A 101 18.91 18.84 -0.69
CA TRP A 101 18.90 20.31 -0.79
C TRP A 101 17.91 20.85 -1.83
N THR A 102 17.35 19.96 -2.68
CA THR A 102 16.27 20.30 -3.61
C THR A 102 14.98 19.67 -3.16
N ASP A 103 13.89 20.43 -3.25
CA ASP A 103 12.56 19.99 -2.84
C ASP A 103 12.07 18.80 -3.69
N GLU A 104 12.39 18.80 -4.99
CA GLU A 104 11.97 17.77 -5.93
C GLU A 104 12.59 16.40 -5.59
N ILE A 105 13.87 16.37 -5.22
CA ILE A 105 14.55 15.11 -4.84
C ILE A 105 14.04 14.62 -3.49
N ARG A 106 13.74 15.53 -2.56
CA ARG A 106 13.15 15.18 -1.27
C ARG A 106 11.74 14.59 -1.43
N GLU A 107 10.89 15.21 -2.26
CA GLU A 107 9.55 14.71 -2.57
C GLU A 107 9.60 13.34 -3.26
N MET A 108 10.54 13.15 -4.18
CA MET A 108 10.77 11.85 -4.82
C MET A 108 11.19 10.77 -3.80
N ALA A 109 12.11 11.07 -2.89
CA ALA A 109 12.54 10.15 -1.84
C ALA A 109 11.38 9.83 -0.89
N HIS A 110 10.59 10.83 -0.51
CA HIS A 110 9.40 10.67 0.32
C HIS A 110 8.35 9.77 -0.35
N SER A 111 8.02 10.04 -1.60
CA SER A 111 7.07 9.24 -2.38
C SER A 111 7.55 7.80 -2.56
N PHE A 112 8.85 7.58 -2.78
CA PHE A 112 9.45 6.25 -2.82
C PHE A 112 9.32 5.53 -1.47
N ASN A 113 9.58 6.23 -0.36
CA ASN A 113 9.49 5.65 0.98
C ASN A 113 8.05 5.24 1.33
N ILE A 114 7.05 6.05 0.96
CA ILE A 114 5.63 5.70 1.10
C ILE A 114 5.32 4.45 0.27
N MET A 115 5.68 4.44 -1.00
CA MET A 115 5.44 3.30 -1.88
C MET A 115 6.04 2.00 -1.33
N THR A 116 7.29 2.04 -0.86
CA THR A 116 7.95 0.84 -0.30
C THR A 116 7.32 0.40 1.01
N HIS A 117 6.82 1.33 1.81
CA HIS A 117 6.07 1.02 3.02
C HIS A 117 4.77 0.29 2.71
N GLU A 118 3.98 0.81 1.77
CA GLU A 118 2.72 0.20 1.34
C GLU A 118 2.94 -1.18 0.71
N LEU A 119 3.98 -1.35 -0.13
CA LEU A 119 4.33 -2.66 -0.68
C LEU A 119 4.70 -3.67 0.42
N GLY A 120 5.45 -3.24 1.44
CA GLY A 120 5.79 -4.09 2.58
C GLY A 120 4.58 -4.50 3.41
N ASN A 121 3.62 -3.59 3.61
CA ASN A 121 2.36 -3.88 4.28
C ASN A 121 1.54 -4.91 3.50
N ILE A 122 1.46 -4.75 2.17
CA ILE A 122 0.75 -5.70 1.29
C ILE A 122 1.39 -7.09 1.36
N GLU A 123 2.73 -7.19 1.33
CA GLU A 123 3.43 -8.47 1.45
C GLU A 123 3.16 -9.13 2.80
N THR A 124 3.27 -8.39 3.90
CA THR A 124 2.98 -8.90 5.24
C THR A 124 1.54 -9.42 5.34
N LEU A 125 0.57 -8.64 4.85
CA LEU A 125 -0.85 -9.04 4.83
C LEU A 125 -1.07 -10.31 4.00
N ARG A 126 -0.37 -10.44 2.87
CA ARG A 126 -0.44 -11.62 2.02
C ARG A 126 0.12 -12.86 2.72
N ASP A 127 1.27 -12.73 3.37
CA ASP A 127 1.91 -13.84 4.08
C ASP A 127 1.08 -14.27 5.29
N ASP A 128 0.54 -13.32 6.04
CA ASP A 128 -0.39 -13.58 7.14
C ASP A 128 -1.67 -14.27 6.63
N PHE A 129 -2.21 -13.83 5.49
CA PHE A 129 -3.37 -14.45 4.87
C PHE A 129 -3.08 -15.92 4.50
N ILE A 130 -1.97 -16.20 3.81
CA ILE A 130 -1.58 -17.55 3.40
C ILE A 130 -1.38 -18.43 4.63
N SER A 131 -0.70 -17.93 5.65
CA SER A 131 -0.45 -18.66 6.91
C SER A 131 -1.76 -19.00 7.62
N ASN A 132 -2.64 -18.02 7.81
CA ASN A 132 -3.93 -18.18 8.48
C ASN A 132 -4.84 -19.14 7.70
N VAL A 133 -4.93 -18.99 6.39
CA VAL A 133 -5.70 -19.92 5.52
C VAL A 133 -5.17 -21.34 5.67
N SER A 134 -3.86 -21.53 5.62
CA SER A 134 -3.23 -22.85 5.76
C SER A 134 -3.58 -23.51 7.11
N HIS A 135 -3.53 -22.74 8.20
CA HIS A 135 -3.91 -23.20 9.53
C HIS A 135 -5.39 -23.54 9.63
N GLU A 136 -6.28 -22.71 9.08
CA GLU A 136 -7.73 -22.94 9.07
C GLU A 136 -8.14 -24.14 8.22
N PHE A 137 -7.38 -24.51 7.18
CA PHE A 137 -7.58 -25.74 6.41
C PHE A 137 -7.04 -26.97 7.15
N LYS A 138 -5.86 -26.87 7.78
CA LYS A 138 -5.21 -28.01 8.43
C LYS A 138 -6.06 -28.60 9.55
N THR A 139 -6.70 -27.76 10.35
CA THR A 139 -7.50 -28.19 11.51
C THR A 139 -8.67 -29.13 11.12
N PRO A 140 -9.59 -28.74 10.21
CA PRO A 140 -10.69 -29.63 9.82
C PRO A 140 -10.21 -30.86 9.04
N ILE A 141 -9.13 -30.75 8.24
CA ILE A 141 -8.55 -31.87 7.52
C ILE A 141 -8.03 -32.91 8.52
N SER A 142 -7.23 -32.49 9.50
CA SER A 142 -6.71 -33.42 10.53
C SER A 142 -7.83 -34.07 11.39
N ALA A 143 -8.91 -33.29 11.64
CA ALA A 143 -10.07 -33.85 12.32
C ALA A 143 -10.78 -34.94 11.47
N ILE A 144 -10.95 -34.70 10.17
CA ILE A 144 -11.54 -35.68 9.24
C ILE A 144 -10.68 -36.96 9.20
N GLU A 145 -9.35 -36.81 9.02
CA GLU A 145 -8.41 -37.94 8.99
C GLU A 145 -8.43 -38.71 10.29
N GLY A 146 -8.40 -38.02 11.44
CA GLY A 146 -8.42 -38.66 12.74
C GLY A 146 -9.70 -39.47 12.99
N TYR A 147 -10.88 -38.87 12.75
CA TYR A 147 -12.15 -39.59 12.93
C TYR A 147 -12.36 -40.71 11.89
N ALA A 148 -11.89 -40.51 10.65
CA ALA A 148 -11.93 -41.54 9.63
C ALA A 148 -11.03 -42.74 10.00
N THR A 149 -9.87 -42.48 10.62
CA THR A 149 -8.99 -43.55 11.13
C THR A 149 -9.65 -44.32 12.29
N LEU A 150 -10.27 -43.59 13.23
CA LEU A 150 -11.00 -44.20 14.32
C LEU A 150 -12.17 -45.09 13.84
N LEU A 151 -12.84 -44.68 12.75
CA LEU A 151 -13.93 -45.45 12.14
C LEU A 151 -13.49 -46.81 11.53
N GLN A 152 -12.19 -47.03 11.38
CA GLN A 152 -11.65 -48.33 10.92
C GLN A 152 -11.60 -49.39 12.03
N ASP A 153 -11.88 -48.99 13.26
CA ASP A 153 -11.97 -49.94 14.38
C ASP A 153 -13.30 -50.71 14.32
N ASP A 154 -13.21 -52.04 14.27
CA ASP A 154 -14.36 -52.93 14.20
C ASP A 154 -15.10 -53.06 15.54
N GLU A 155 -14.46 -52.68 16.66
CA GLU A 155 -15.04 -52.81 18.02
C GLU A 155 -15.85 -51.58 18.45
N LEU A 156 -16.01 -50.56 17.56
CA LEU A 156 -16.77 -49.33 17.84
C LEU A 156 -18.27 -49.64 18.07
N SER A 157 -18.81 -48.99 19.11
CA SER A 157 -20.25 -48.94 19.31
C SER A 157 -20.96 -48.12 18.21
N ASP A 158 -22.24 -48.39 17.98
CA ASP A 158 -23.04 -47.63 17.01
C ASP A 158 -23.14 -46.14 17.38
N GLU A 159 -23.13 -45.80 18.67
CA GLU A 159 -23.12 -44.43 19.18
C GLU A 159 -21.82 -43.71 18.81
N GLU A 160 -20.66 -44.28 19.06
CA GLU A 160 -19.35 -43.74 18.71
C GLU A 160 -19.20 -43.57 17.21
N ARG A 161 -19.64 -44.56 16.44
CA ARG A 161 -19.63 -44.52 14.97
C ARG A 161 -20.43 -43.31 14.45
N ARG A 162 -21.63 -43.09 15.00
CA ARG A 162 -22.48 -41.93 14.63
C ARG A 162 -21.84 -40.62 15.06
N GLU A 163 -21.23 -40.56 16.22
CA GLU A 163 -20.53 -39.35 16.68
C GLU A 163 -19.37 -39.01 15.76
N TYR A 164 -18.53 -39.98 15.41
CA TYR A 164 -17.37 -39.73 14.52
C TYR A 164 -17.82 -39.30 13.12
N ILE A 165 -18.83 -39.92 12.55
CA ILE A 165 -19.43 -39.47 11.28
C ILE A 165 -19.95 -38.05 11.40
N HIS A 166 -20.62 -37.69 12.50
CA HIS A 166 -21.11 -36.34 12.72
C HIS A 166 -19.96 -35.31 12.80
N LYS A 167 -18.86 -35.66 13.48
CA LYS A 167 -17.65 -34.79 13.54
C LYS A 167 -17.00 -34.58 12.17
N ILE A 168 -16.96 -35.63 11.34
CA ILE A 168 -16.48 -35.54 9.96
C ILE A 168 -17.37 -34.58 9.15
N LEU A 169 -18.70 -34.74 9.23
CA LEU A 169 -19.65 -33.89 8.52
C LEU A 169 -19.52 -32.41 8.92
N ILE A 170 -19.36 -32.12 10.22
CA ILE A 170 -19.12 -30.75 10.70
C ILE A 170 -17.83 -30.20 10.11
N SER A 171 -16.74 -30.99 10.12
CA SER A 171 -15.43 -30.55 9.61
C SER A 171 -15.48 -30.31 8.10
N THR A 172 -16.16 -31.17 7.35
CA THR A 172 -16.37 -31.00 5.90
C THR A 172 -17.19 -29.75 5.59
N LYS A 173 -18.25 -29.46 6.37
CA LYS A 173 -19.06 -28.25 6.20
C LYS A 173 -18.25 -26.98 6.49
N ARG A 174 -17.38 -27.03 7.53
CA ARG A 174 -16.46 -25.93 7.82
C ARG A 174 -15.48 -25.68 6.68
N LEU A 175 -14.92 -26.74 6.09
CA LEU A 175 -14.01 -26.68 4.96
C LEU A 175 -14.68 -26.06 3.72
N SER A 176 -15.90 -26.49 3.42
CA SER A 176 -16.71 -25.93 2.32
C SER A 176 -16.99 -24.44 2.51
N SER A 177 -17.35 -24.02 3.73
CA SER A 177 -17.56 -22.60 4.05
C SER A 177 -16.29 -21.78 3.87
N LEU A 178 -15.14 -22.30 4.33
CA LEU A 178 -13.84 -21.63 4.19
C LEU A 178 -13.46 -21.46 2.72
N SER A 179 -13.63 -22.51 1.91
CA SER A 179 -13.40 -22.44 0.46
C SER A 179 -14.31 -21.39 -0.21
N GLY A 180 -15.59 -21.35 0.16
CA GLY A 180 -16.52 -20.35 -0.34
C GLY A 180 -16.10 -18.92 -0.01
N ASN A 181 -15.65 -18.67 1.21
CA ASN A 181 -15.17 -17.35 1.64
C ASN A 181 -13.91 -16.90 0.85
N ILE A 182 -12.98 -17.83 0.60
CA ILE A 182 -11.76 -17.53 -0.19
C ILE A 182 -12.11 -17.22 -1.64
N LEU A 183 -13.02 -18.00 -2.26
CA LEU A 183 -13.48 -17.71 -3.61
C LEU A 183 -14.14 -16.32 -3.70
N GLN A 184 -14.96 -15.98 -2.71
CA GLN A 184 -15.61 -14.67 -2.64
C GLN A 184 -14.60 -13.51 -2.52
N ILE A 185 -13.54 -13.67 -1.71
CA ILE A 185 -12.44 -12.69 -1.63
C ILE A 185 -11.75 -12.57 -2.99
N ALA A 186 -11.41 -13.69 -3.63
CA ALA A 186 -10.76 -13.69 -4.93
C ALA A 186 -11.62 -13.06 -6.04
N GLU A 187 -12.94 -13.26 -5.99
CA GLU A 187 -13.88 -12.61 -6.90
C GLU A 187 -13.91 -11.09 -6.69
N LEU A 188 -13.95 -10.63 -5.44
CA LEU A 188 -13.91 -9.19 -5.11
C LEU A 188 -12.60 -8.52 -5.54
N GLU A 189 -11.46 -9.17 -5.33
CA GLU A 189 -10.15 -8.67 -5.77
C GLU A 189 -10.03 -8.59 -7.30
N ASN A 190 -10.63 -9.53 -8.02
CA ASN A 190 -10.59 -9.58 -9.48
C ASN A 190 -11.66 -8.70 -10.17
N GLN A 191 -12.62 -8.17 -9.42
CA GLN A 191 -13.64 -7.28 -9.99
C GLN A 191 -13.01 -5.95 -10.42
N LYS A 192 -12.60 -5.89 -11.68
CA LYS A 192 -12.18 -4.64 -12.36
C LYS A 192 -13.33 -3.64 -12.56
N ILE A 193 -14.56 -4.09 -12.40
CA ILE A 193 -15.79 -3.29 -12.55
C ILE A 193 -16.55 -3.44 -11.24
N LEU A 194 -16.66 -2.37 -10.48
CA LEU A 194 -17.57 -2.33 -9.33
C LEU A 194 -18.97 -2.71 -9.80
N PRO A 195 -19.72 -3.52 -9.01
CA PRO A 195 -21.11 -3.83 -9.33
C PRO A 195 -21.89 -2.56 -9.57
N LEU A 196 -22.87 -2.63 -10.50
CA LEU A 196 -23.71 -1.49 -10.85
C LEU A 196 -24.29 -0.85 -9.60
N GLU A 197 -24.05 0.44 -9.44
CA GLU A 197 -24.68 1.22 -8.38
C GLU A 197 -26.18 1.29 -8.64
N GLN A 198 -26.94 0.87 -7.65
CA GLN A 198 -28.41 0.88 -7.69
C GLN A 198 -28.95 1.77 -6.58
N LYS A 199 -30.07 2.41 -6.84
CA LYS A 199 -30.81 3.13 -5.81
C LYS A 199 -31.79 2.17 -5.12
N TYR A 200 -31.68 2.00 -3.83
CA TYR A 200 -32.52 1.09 -3.03
C TYR A 200 -32.71 1.59 -1.60
N TYR A 201 -33.67 1.00 -0.90
CA TYR A 201 -33.94 1.29 0.52
C TYR A 201 -33.04 0.45 1.41
N LEU A 202 -32.14 1.10 2.14
CA LEU A 202 -31.14 0.45 2.97
C LEU A 202 -31.76 -0.20 4.22
N ASP A 203 -32.72 0.46 4.85
CA ASP A 203 -33.47 -0.06 5.98
C ASP A 203 -34.19 -1.38 5.63
N GLU A 204 -34.80 -1.45 4.45
CA GLU A 204 -35.49 -2.66 3.99
C GLU A 204 -34.49 -3.80 3.73
N GLN A 205 -33.34 -3.51 3.16
CA GLN A 205 -32.28 -4.50 2.97
C GLN A 205 -31.80 -5.10 4.32
N ILE A 206 -31.61 -4.25 5.33
CA ILE A 206 -31.22 -4.68 6.68
C ILE A 206 -32.33 -5.53 7.30
N ARG A 207 -33.60 -5.13 7.18
CA ARG A 207 -34.75 -5.92 7.69
C ARG A 207 -34.79 -7.31 7.05
N GLN A 208 -34.65 -7.39 5.74
CA GLN A 208 -34.61 -8.66 5.02
C GLN A 208 -33.43 -9.53 5.46
N THR A 209 -32.27 -8.92 5.70
CA THR A 209 -31.11 -9.65 6.20
C THR A 209 -31.33 -10.20 7.61
N ILE A 210 -31.98 -9.44 8.50
CA ILE A 210 -32.33 -9.92 9.85
C ILE A 210 -33.24 -11.16 9.75
N LEU A 211 -34.25 -11.14 8.85
CA LEU A 211 -35.17 -12.27 8.66
C LEU A 211 -34.47 -13.54 8.15
N LEU A 212 -33.38 -13.42 7.39
CA LEU A 212 -32.60 -14.60 6.98
C LEU A 212 -32.03 -15.39 8.15
N PHE A 213 -31.84 -14.75 9.31
CA PHE A 213 -31.31 -15.38 10.52
C PHE A 213 -32.39 -15.71 11.56
N GLU A 214 -33.68 -15.62 11.22
CA GLU A 214 -34.80 -15.79 12.15
C GLU A 214 -34.68 -17.08 13.00
N TYR A 215 -34.43 -18.21 12.37
CA TYR A 215 -34.25 -19.47 13.09
C TYR A 215 -33.11 -19.41 14.11
N GLN A 216 -32.02 -18.73 13.79
CA GLN A 216 -30.82 -18.72 14.63
C GLN A 216 -31.00 -17.86 15.88
N TRP A 217 -31.53 -16.63 15.73
CA TRP A 217 -31.76 -15.75 16.87
C TRP A 217 -32.96 -16.19 17.70
N THR A 218 -33.98 -16.82 17.11
CA THR A 218 -35.11 -17.41 17.85
C THR A 218 -34.63 -18.61 18.69
N LYS A 219 -33.82 -19.50 18.12
CA LYS A 219 -33.24 -20.63 18.84
C LYS A 219 -32.41 -20.23 20.06
N LYS A 220 -31.74 -19.10 20.00
CA LYS A 220 -30.97 -18.53 21.13
C LYS A 220 -31.81 -17.61 22.03
N ASN A 221 -33.08 -17.40 21.73
CA ASN A 221 -33.96 -16.49 22.42
C ASN A 221 -33.40 -15.07 22.54
N ILE A 222 -32.80 -14.58 21.44
CA ILE A 222 -32.20 -13.24 21.36
C ILE A 222 -33.28 -12.21 21.14
N THR A 223 -33.30 -11.14 21.95
CA THR A 223 -34.14 -9.96 21.74
C THR A 223 -33.50 -9.04 20.71
N LEU A 224 -34.26 -8.65 19.69
CA LEU A 224 -33.80 -7.68 18.68
C LEU A 224 -34.39 -6.32 18.97
N ASP A 225 -33.52 -5.32 19.19
CA ASP A 225 -33.88 -3.91 19.28
C ASP A 225 -33.53 -3.22 17.94
N ILE A 226 -34.57 -2.94 17.12
CA ILE A 226 -34.40 -2.50 15.75
C ILE A 226 -34.93 -1.08 15.61
N ASN A 227 -34.03 -0.13 15.34
CA ASN A 227 -34.33 1.27 15.07
C ASN A 227 -33.70 1.70 13.73
N LEU A 228 -34.47 1.73 12.66
CA LEU A 228 -33.98 1.99 11.31
C LEU A 228 -34.74 3.15 10.69
N ASP A 229 -34.03 4.24 10.40
CA ASP A 229 -34.54 5.34 9.59
C ASP A 229 -34.75 4.89 8.14
N ASN A 230 -35.73 5.48 7.47
CA ASN A 230 -35.98 5.19 6.06
C ASN A 230 -34.92 5.92 5.21
N ILE A 231 -33.91 5.19 4.78
CA ILE A 231 -32.78 5.75 4.04
C ILE A 231 -32.68 5.12 2.66
N THR A 232 -32.68 5.98 1.64
CA THR A 232 -32.34 5.59 0.28
C THR A 232 -30.84 5.69 0.07
N TYR A 233 -30.23 4.62 -0.41
CA TYR A 233 -28.79 4.54 -0.67
C TYR A 233 -28.52 4.24 -2.16
N ILE A 234 -27.40 4.76 -2.68
CA ILE A 234 -26.90 4.47 -4.02
C ILE A 234 -25.59 3.72 -3.87
N GLY A 235 -25.55 2.48 -4.33
CA GLY A 235 -24.36 1.64 -4.23
C GLY A 235 -24.65 0.21 -4.67
N SER A 236 -23.68 -0.70 -4.44
CA SER A 236 -23.88 -2.12 -4.72
C SER A 236 -24.77 -2.76 -3.65
N LYS A 237 -25.99 -3.09 -4.04
CA LYS A 237 -26.96 -3.78 -3.18
C LYS A 237 -26.43 -5.14 -2.74
N GLU A 238 -25.79 -5.88 -3.64
CA GLU A 238 -25.27 -7.21 -3.41
C GLU A 238 -24.11 -7.20 -2.39
N LEU A 239 -23.14 -6.30 -2.57
CA LEU A 239 -22.00 -6.20 -1.67
C LEU A 239 -22.41 -5.77 -0.25
N LEU A 240 -23.29 -4.79 -0.13
CA LEU A 240 -23.79 -4.38 1.18
C LEU A 240 -24.65 -5.45 1.85
N ALA A 241 -25.42 -6.23 1.11
CA ALA A 241 -26.13 -7.37 1.66
C ALA A 241 -25.18 -8.38 2.32
N GLN A 242 -24.04 -8.66 1.70
CA GLN A 242 -23.00 -9.54 2.25
C GLN A 242 -22.37 -8.94 3.54
N VAL A 243 -22.14 -7.63 3.56
CA VAL A 243 -21.65 -6.95 4.77
C VAL A 243 -22.60 -7.15 5.93
N TRP A 244 -23.91 -6.90 5.71
CA TRP A 244 -24.93 -7.08 6.74
C TRP A 244 -25.06 -8.53 7.19
N GLN A 245 -25.02 -9.49 6.26
CA GLN A 245 -25.06 -10.92 6.58
C GLN A 245 -23.87 -11.32 7.45
N ASN A 246 -22.66 -10.87 7.14
CA ASN A 246 -21.47 -11.16 7.93
C ASN A 246 -21.53 -10.55 9.33
N ILE A 247 -21.94 -9.28 9.43
CA ILE A 247 -22.01 -8.57 10.73
C ILE A 247 -23.10 -9.18 11.61
N LEU A 248 -24.32 -9.32 11.07
CA LEU A 248 -25.46 -9.89 11.81
C LEU A 248 -25.24 -11.36 12.18
N GLY A 249 -24.69 -12.15 11.24
CA GLY A 249 -24.32 -13.54 11.50
C GLY A 249 -23.32 -13.67 12.64
N ASN A 250 -22.30 -12.80 12.68
CA ASN A 250 -21.32 -12.76 13.76
C ASN A 250 -21.96 -12.30 15.08
N ALA A 251 -22.78 -11.25 15.05
CA ALA A 251 -23.50 -10.78 16.24
C ALA A 251 -24.35 -11.86 16.87
N ILE A 252 -25.13 -12.61 16.07
CA ILE A 252 -25.95 -13.72 16.55
C ILE A 252 -25.09 -14.88 17.04
N LYS A 253 -24.01 -15.22 16.30
CA LYS A 253 -23.09 -16.31 16.65
C LYS A 253 -22.45 -16.09 18.02
N PHE A 254 -21.99 -14.89 18.31
CA PHE A 254 -21.26 -14.56 19.53
C PHE A 254 -22.13 -14.01 20.65
N SER A 255 -23.41 -13.76 20.40
CA SER A 255 -24.36 -13.37 21.44
C SER A 255 -24.64 -14.52 22.40
N HIS A 256 -24.84 -14.19 23.68
CA HIS A 256 -25.27 -15.15 24.69
C HIS A 256 -26.75 -15.56 24.47
N GLN A 257 -27.13 -16.69 25.06
CA GLN A 257 -28.54 -17.09 25.13
C GLN A 257 -29.33 -16.05 25.92
N ASN A 258 -30.52 -15.70 25.48
CA ASN A 258 -31.36 -14.61 26.04
C ASN A 258 -30.68 -13.21 25.96
N GLY A 259 -29.71 -13.02 25.08
CA GLY A 259 -29.03 -11.73 24.88
C GLY A 259 -29.88 -10.76 24.08
N THR A 260 -29.38 -9.51 23.92
CA THR A 260 -30.01 -8.49 23.09
C THR A 260 -29.03 -8.05 21.99
N ILE A 261 -29.52 -7.92 20.77
CA ILE A 261 -28.79 -7.33 19.65
C ILE A 261 -29.53 -6.06 19.23
N GLN A 262 -28.82 -4.94 19.25
CA GLN A 262 -29.34 -3.67 18.80
C GLN A 262 -28.86 -3.39 17.37
N VAL A 263 -29.80 -3.00 16.49
CA VAL A 263 -29.52 -2.61 15.12
C VAL A 263 -30.09 -1.22 14.88
N THR A 264 -29.20 -0.26 14.64
CA THR A 264 -29.58 1.14 14.47
C THR A 264 -29.08 1.66 13.13
N LEU A 265 -29.95 2.31 12.38
CA LEU A 265 -29.61 3.01 11.15
C LEU A 265 -30.09 4.44 11.28
N THR A 266 -29.17 5.40 11.25
CA THR A 266 -29.49 6.83 11.37
C THR A 266 -28.82 7.62 10.25
N GLN A 267 -29.54 8.64 9.76
CA GLN A 267 -28.97 9.58 8.80
C GLN A 267 -28.37 10.77 9.56
N THR A 268 -27.07 10.94 9.44
CA THR A 268 -26.40 12.15 9.96
C THR A 268 -26.26 13.15 8.81
N ASN A 269 -26.67 14.40 9.06
CA ASN A 269 -26.60 15.50 8.09
C ASN A 269 -25.17 15.92 7.80
#